data_07bdcf2bcb8dc816fb2e412f4bd75a8d
#
_entry.id   07bdcf2bcb8dc816fb2e412f4bd75a8d
#
_cell.length_a   1.000
_cell.length_b   1.000
_cell.length_c   1.000
_cell.angle_alpha   90.00
_cell.angle_beta   90.00
_cell.angle_gamma   90.00
#
_symmetry.space_group_name_H-M   'P 1'
#
loop_
_entity.id
_entity.type
_entity.pdbx_description
1 polymer ?
#
loop_
_entity_poly.entity_id
_entity_poly.type
_entity_poly.pdbx_seq_one_letter_code
_entity_poly.pdbx_strand_id
1 'polypeptide(L)'
;MSLTEADAGAKFIDPALHRRGWTEDLIRREETEFGIDIIDGRPRRRKRGRTDYLLRIRVNISPQPVPIALIEAKRDDEPPDKGLEQAKKYARLNNVPFVYSSNGHLFVEYEQFTGKTSGPHPLEKFPDPSELRQRYEQGMGFSLDSEEVRPFLVPYVAGEASRRYYQDAAIRAALEKIAQGKRKILLYLATGSGKTFIAVHLLKKIADAGHLRRALFVCDREELRAQGLGAFQNIFGADAAPVSGSNPQKNARMLIATYQTLNVAGEVEDAKFTYEEGTLVTK
;
A
#
# COMPACT_ATOMS: atom_id res chain seq x y z
N MET A 1 -10.47 39.74 0.14
CA MET A 1 -10.68 38.58 -0.77
C MET A 1 -10.17 37.34 -0.05
N SER A 2 -11.01 36.31 0.08
CA SER A 2 -10.54 35.02 0.63
C SER A 2 -9.55 34.37 -0.36
N LEU A 3 -8.57 33.68 0.19
CA LEU A 3 -7.57 32.96 -0.59
C LEU A 3 -8.18 31.67 -1.18
N THR A 4 -7.68 31.27 -2.35
CA THR A 4 -8.00 29.93 -2.88
C THR A 4 -7.35 28.83 -2.03
N GLU A 5 -7.78 27.57 -2.17
CA GLU A 5 -7.13 26.42 -1.51
C GLU A 5 -5.64 26.33 -1.85
N ALA A 6 -5.28 26.58 -3.12
CA ALA A 6 -3.89 26.61 -3.56
C ALA A 6 -3.09 27.77 -2.93
N ASP A 7 -3.69 28.96 -2.80
CA ASP A 7 -3.04 30.11 -2.15
C ASP A 7 -2.88 29.88 -0.64
N ALA A 8 -3.89 29.28 0.03
CA ALA A 8 -3.80 28.93 1.46
C ALA A 8 -2.69 27.88 1.68
N GLY A 9 -2.58 26.90 0.78
CA GLY A 9 -1.49 25.94 0.76
C GLY A 9 -0.12 26.61 0.68
N ALA A 10 0.12 27.37 -0.37
CA ALA A 10 1.42 27.98 -0.64
C ALA A 10 1.83 29.06 0.39
N LYS A 11 0.87 29.85 0.89
CA LYS A 11 1.18 30.97 1.81
C LYS A 11 1.27 30.55 3.27
N PHE A 12 0.53 29.53 3.69
CA PHE A 12 0.41 29.18 5.11
C PHE A 12 0.86 27.75 5.40
N ILE A 13 0.35 26.76 4.66
CA ILE A 13 0.64 25.34 4.95
C ILE A 13 2.11 25.03 4.65
N ASP A 14 2.62 25.35 3.45
CA ASP A 14 4.01 25.08 3.07
C ASP A 14 5.03 25.70 4.05
N PRO A 15 4.94 27.01 4.39
CA PRO A 15 5.88 27.59 5.34
C PRO A 15 5.77 26.98 6.77
N ALA A 16 4.56 26.57 7.16
CA ALA A 16 4.38 25.93 8.47
C ALA A 16 5.01 24.53 8.49
N LEU A 17 4.82 23.73 7.45
CA LEU A 17 5.46 22.41 7.32
C LEU A 17 6.99 22.54 7.35
N HIS A 18 7.56 23.49 6.58
CA HIS A 18 9.01 23.72 6.55
C HIS A 18 9.55 24.11 7.93
N ARG A 19 8.87 24.99 8.66
CA ARG A 19 9.25 25.37 10.04
C ARG A 19 9.21 24.19 10.99
N ARG A 20 8.37 23.18 10.72
CA ARG A 20 8.28 21.93 11.49
C ARG A 20 9.23 20.83 11.00
N GLY A 21 10.17 21.15 10.08
CA GLY A 21 11.20 20.22 9.61
C GLY A 21 10.79 19.32 8.44
N TRP A 22 9.62 19.57 7.84
CA TRP A 22 9.24 18.89 6.62
C TRP A 22 10.00 19.47 5.43
N THR A 23 10.89 18.69 4.82
CA THR A 23 11.68 19.07 3.65
C THR A 23 10.94 18.74 2.35
N GLU A 24 11.31 19.37 1.22
CA GLU A 24 10.65 19.19 -0.07
C GLU A 24 10.61 17.73 -0.55
N ASP A 25 11.62 16.94 -0.24
CA ASP A 25 11.66 15.52 -0.59
C ASP A 25 10.68 14.67 0.24
N LEU A 26 10.21 15.18 1.37
CA LEU A 26 9.21 14.54 2.24
C LEU A 26 7.77 15.01 1.95
N ILE A 27 7.62 16.09 1.19
CA ILE A 27 6.33 16.66 0.81
C ILE A 27 6.06 16.33 -0.66
N ARG A 28 4.95 15.67 -0.94
CA ARG A 28 4.47 15.45 -2.29
C ARG A 28 3.16 16.19 -2.47
N ARG A 29 3.10 17.09 -3.44
CA ARG A 29 1.92 17.94 -3.70
C ARG A 29 1.15 17.40 -4.89
N GLU A 30 -0.16 17.59 -4.86
CA GLU A 30 -1.03 17.42 -6.02
C GLU A 30 -1.01 16.01 -6.65
N GLU A 31 -1.07 14.96 -5.83
CA GLU A 31 -1.20 13.61 -6.36
C GLU A 31 -2.58 13.38 -6.97
N THR A 32 -2.59 13.10 -8.27
CA THR A 32 -3.82 12.74 -8.97
C THR A 32 -4.17 11.29 -8.70
N GLU A 33 -5.30 11.06 -8.05
CA GLU A 33 -5.81 9.71 -7.79
C GLU A 33 -6.74 9.26 -8.93
N PHE A 34 -6.43 8.10 -9.49
CA PHE A 34 -7.29 7.45 -10.47
C PHE A 34 -8.09 6.35 -9.80
N GLY A 35 -9.39 6.54 -9.62
CA GLY A 35 -10.30 5.53 -9.11
C GLY A 35 -11.20 4.98 -10.21
N ILE A 36 -11.56 3.70 -10.10
CA ILE A 36 -12.64 3.08 -10.87
C ILE A 36 -13.70 2.65 -9.87
N ASP A 37 -14.88 3.24 -9.93
CA ASP A 37 -16.05 2.78 -9.20
C ASP A 37 -16.77 1.73 -10.05
N ILE A 38 -17.22 0.67 -9.42
CA ILE A 38 -18.12 -0.29 -10.07
C ILE A 38 -19.54 0.11 -9.68
N ILE A 39 -20.27 0.71 -10.62
CA ILE A 39 -21.68 1.07 -10.46
C ILE A 39 -22.47 0.16 -11.39
N ASP A 40 -23.44 -0.57 -10.83
CA ASP A 40 -24.27 -1.55 -11.57
C ASP A 40 -23.44 -2.57 -12.37
N GLY A 41 -22.34 -3.06 -11.78
CA GLY A 41 -21.46 -4.03 -12.42
C GLY A 41 -20.57 -3.46 -13.55
N ARG A 42 -20.64 -2.17 -13.82
CA ARG A 42 -19.85 -1.51 -14.88
C ARG A 42 -18.77 -0.62 -14.29
N PRO A 43 -17.51 -0.68 -14.79
CA PRO A 43 -16.46 0.20 -14.34
C PRO A 43 -16.74 1.62 -14.84
N ARG A 44 -16.89 2.56 -13.92
CA ARG A 44 -16.90 4.01 -14.20
C ARG A 44 -15.64 4.64 -13.67
N ARG A 45 -14.98 5.46 -14.49
CA ARG A 45 -13.88 6.29 -14.00
C ARG A 45 -14.46 7.29 -12.99
N ARG A 46 -13.93 7.22 -11.76
CA ARG A 46 -14.19 8.25 -10.75
C ARG A 46 -13.70 9.59 -11.29
N LYS A 47 -14.40 10.69 -10.99
CA LYS A 47 -13.82 12.04 -11.21
C LYS A 47 -12.46 12.05 -10.52
N ARG A 48 -11.44 12.60 -11.19
CA ARG A 48 -10.08 12.73 -10.66
C ARG A 48 -10.16 13.33 -9.26
N GLY A 49 -9.82 12.55 -8.25
CA GLY A 49 -9.55 13.04 -6.92
C GLY A 49 -8.10 13.55 -6.92
N ARG A 50 -7.83 14.61 -6.21
CA ARG A 50 -6.50 15.18 -6.05
C ARG A 50 -6.26 15.32 -4.56
N THR A 51 -5.18 14.76 -4.10
CA THR A 51 -4.69 14.96 -2.74
C THR A 51 -3.78 16.16 -2.75
N ASP A 52 -4.02 17.16 -1.89
CA ASP A 52 -3.22 18.37 -1.90
C ASP A 52 -1.80 18.10 -1.40
N TYR A 53 -1.66 17.35 -0.29
CA TYR A 53 -0.35 16.97 0.26
C TYR A 53 -0.33 15.52 0.72
N LEU A 54 0.73 14.82 0.34
CA LEU A 54 1.10 13.52 0.89
C LEU A 54 2.45 13.68 1.61
N LEU A 55 2.45 13.49 2.92
CA LEU A 55 3.64 13.59 3.75
C LEU A 55 4.30 12.23 3.91
N ARG A 56 5.62 12.21 3.81
CA ARG A 56 6.44 11.00 3.83
C ARG A 56 7.54 11.13 4.87
N ILE A 57 7.99 10.03 5.41
CA ILE A 57 9.14 9.98 6.32
C ILE A 57 10.31 9.25 5.66
N ARG A 58 11.51 9.71 5.95
CA ARG A 58 12.74 9.06 5.50
C ARG A 58 13.11 7.93 6.45
N VAL A 59 13.54 6.83 5.90
CA VAL A 59 14.10 5.70 6.63
C VAL A 59 15.54 5.50 6.12
N ASN A 60 16.51 5.44 7.02
CA ASN A 60 17.93 5.49 6.70
C ASN A 60 18.41 4.44 5.70
N ILE A 61 17.76 3.27 5.65
CA ILE A 61 18.10 2.15 4.78
C ILE A 61 17.36 2.18 3.44
N SER A 62 16.46 3.15 3.20
CA SER A 62 15.67 3.23 1.98
C SER A 62 15.85 4.57 1.27
N PRO A 63 16.13 4.56 -0.05
CA PRO A 63 16.14 5.77 -0.85
C PRO A 63 14.74 6.36 -1.06
N GLN A 64 13.67 5.58 -0.84
CA GLN A 64 12.29 6.05 -1.00
C GLN A 64 11.67 6.36 0.35
N PRO A 65 11.19 7.62 0.56
CA PRO A 65 10.43 7.98 1.75
C PRO A 65 9.09 7.24 1.82
N VAL A 66 8.67 6.88 3.04
CA VAL A 66 7.44 6.15 3.32
C VAL A 66 6.29 7.13 3.52
N PRO A 67 5.18 7.07 2.75
CA PRO A 67 4.02 7.92 2.98
C PRO A 67 3.31 7.52 4.29
N ILE A 68 3.01 8.52 5.13
CA ILE A 68 2.38 8.29 6.44
C ILE A 68 1.20 9.22 6.73
N ALA A 69 1.12 10.36 6.07
CA ALA A 69 0.07 11.33 6.33
C ALA A 69 -0.41 12.01 5.07
N LEU A 70 -1.63 12.54 5.14
CA LEU A 70 -2.29 13.28 4.08
C LEU A 70 -2.89 14.55 4.64
N ILE A 71 -2.72 15.68 3.93
CA ILE A 71 -3.37 16.95 4.26
C ILE A 71 -4.27 17.37 3.10
N GLU A 72 -5.50 17.69 3.41
CA GLU A 72 -6.44 18.37 2.53
C GLU A 72 -6.49 19.85 2.87
N ALA A 73 -6.16 20.71 1.93
CA ALA A 73 -6.20 22.16 2.09
C ALA A 73 -7.62 22.69 1.84
N LYS A 74 -8.00 23.68 2.60
CA LYS A 74 -9.24 24.44 2.42
C LYS A 74 -8.93 25.92 2.39
N ARG A 75 -9.90 26.71 1.92
CA ARG A 75 -9.78 28.16 1.88
C ARG A 75 -9.62 28.71 3.30
N ASP A 76 -8.93 29.83 3.42
CA ASP A 76 -8.63 30.48 4.70
C ASP A 76 -9.88 30.94 5.48
N ASP A 77 -11.00 31.19 4.78
CA ASP A 77 -12.29 31.59 5.35
C ASP A 77 -13.21 30.38 5.68
N GLU A 78 -12.74 29.15 5.44
CA GLU A 78 -13.54 27.94 5.70
C GLU A 78 -13.16 27.26 7.02
N PRO A 79 -14.08 26.48 7.61
CA PRO A 79 -13.76 25.65 8.76
C PRO A 79 -12.63 24.64 8.46
N PRO A 80 -11.65 24.46 9.37
CA PRO A 80 -10.49 23.60 9.11
C PRO A 80 -10.84 22.11 8.98
N ASP A 81 -12.00 21.66 9.46
CA ASP A 81 -12.49 20.28 9.38
C ASP A 81 -13.28 19.97 8.09
N LYS A 82 -13.59 20.99 7.28
CA LYS A 82 -14.45 20.84 6.08
C LYS A 82 -13.93 19.79 5.10
N GLY A 83 -12.62 19.63 4.97
CA GLY A 83 -11.96 18.66 4.08
C GLY A 83 -11.77 17.27 4.70
N LEU A 84 -12.03 17.08 5.98
CA LEU A 84 -11.58 15.88 6.70
C LEU A 84 -12.19 14.57 6.16
N GLU A 85 -13.47 14.55 5.83
CA GLU A 85 -14.12 13.36 5.27
C GLU A 85 -13.62 13.01 3.85
N GLN A 86 -13.28 14.01 3.07
CA GLN A 86 -12.64 13.83 1.77
C GLN A 86 -11.23 13.25 1.96
N ALA A 87 -10.45 13.85 2.85
CA ALA A 87 -9.11 13.39 3.19
C ALA A 87 -9.09 11.95 3.71
N LYS A 88 -10.04 11.56 4.57
CA LYS A 88 -10.18 10.17 5.05
C LYS A 88 -10.38 9.17 3.91
N LYS A 89 -11.16 9.53 2.88
CA LYS A 89 -11.34 8.65 1.71
C LYS A 89 -10.03 8.45 0.96
N TYR A 90 -9.26 9.51 0.74
CA TYR A 90 -7.97 9.45 0.06
C TYR A 90 -6.92 8.71 0.90
N ALA A 91 -6.91 8.93 2.21
CA ALA A 91 -6.01 8.24 3.12
C ALA A 91 -6.21 6.71 3.11
N ARG A 92 -7.46 6.25 3.05
CA ARG A 92 -7.76 4.81 2.89
C ARG A 92 -7.25 4.26 1.56
N LEU A 93 -7.37 5.02 0.48
CA LEU A 93 -6.86 4.62 -0.84
C LEU A 93 -5.34 4.53 -0.87
N ASN A 94 -4.66 5.41 -0.14
CA ASN A 94 -3.20 5.47 -0.03
C ASN A 94 -2.65 4.65 1.15
N ASN A 95 -3.51 4.03 1.94
CA ASN A 95 -3.15 3.29 3.14
C ASN A 95 -2.25 4.10 4.10
N VAL A 96 -2.60 5.37 4.34
CA VAL A 96 -1.89 6.24 5.28
C VAL A 96 -2.73 6.48 6.54
N PRO A 97 -2.15 6.39 7.76
CA PRO A 97 -2.92 6.42 8.99
C PRO A 97 -3.22 7.82 9.54
N PHE A 98 -2.46 8.84 9.18
CA PHE A 98 -2.67 10.19 9.68
C PHE A 98 -3.33 11.07 8.61
N VAL A 99 -4.42 11.70 8.98
CA VAL A 99 -5.27 12.47 8.06
C VAL A 99 -5.52 13.85 8.63
N TYR A 100 -5.19 14.86 7.86
CA TYR A 100 -5.34 16.25 8.25
C TYR A 100 -6.24 17.01 7.28
N SER A 101 -6.98 17.96 7.81
CA SER A 101 -7.62 19.02 7.02
C SER A 101 -7.24 20.36 7.61
N SER A 102 -6.86 21.33 6.78
CA SER A 102 -6.37 22.64 7.22
C SER A 102 -6.86 23.77 6.32
N ASN A 103 -7.18 24.90 6.94
CA ASN A 103 -7.46 26.17 6.24
C ASN A 103 -6.25 27.12 6.20
N GLY A 104 -5.06 26.62 6.55
CA GLY A 104 -3.84 27.40 6.59
C GLY A 104 -3.55 28.09 7.94
N HIS A 105 -4.51 28.19 8.85
CA HIS A 105 -4.36 28.74 10.20
C HIS A 105 -4.48 27.67 11.27
N LEU A 106 -5.48 26.83 11.10
CA LEU A 106 -5.81 25.73 12.00
C LEU A 106 -5.83 24.41 11.23
N PHE A 107 -5.61 23.31 11.92
CA PHE A 107 -5.81 21.97 11.38
C PHE A 107 -6.64 21.11 12.32
N VAL A 108 -7.33 20.13 11.71
CA VAL A 108 -7.98 19.03 12.41
C VAL A 108 -7.30 17.73 11.97
N GLU A 109 -7.03 16.86 12.93
CA GLU A 109 -6.39 15.57 12.72
C GLU A 109 -7.37 14.43 12.92
N TYR A 110 -7.28 13.40 12.09
CA TYR A 110 -7.86 12.09 12.33
C TYR A 110 -6.77 11.02 12.28
N GLU A 111 -6.70 10.20 13.31
CA GLU A 111 -5.77 9.10 13.42
C GLU A 111 -6.50 7.76 13.23
N GLN A 112 -6.09 6.98 12.24
CA GLN A 112 -6.75 5.71 11.90
C GLN A 112 -6.51 4.62 12.96
N PHE A 113 -5.37 4.62 13.65
CA PHE A 113 -5.04 3.62 14.67
C PHE A 113 -6.00 3.66 15.86
N THR A 114 -6.36 4.85 16.28
CA THR A 114 -7.24 5.08 17.43
C THR A 114 -8.68 5.38 17.03
N GLY A 115 -8.93 5.74 15.77
CA GLY A 115 -10.21 6.23 15.28
C GLY A 115 -10.59 7.62 15.80
N LYS A 116 -9.67 8.33 16.47
CA LYS A 116 -9.95 9.62 17.10
C LYS A 116 -9.76 10.79 16.13
N THR A 117 -10.62 11.79 16.28
CA THR A 117 -10.45 13.11 15.68
C THR A 117 -10.08 14.10 16.77
N SER A 118 -9.09 14.95 16.52
CA SER A 118 -8.64 16.00 17.44
C SER A 118 -8.49 17.34 16.73
N GLY A 119 -8.58 18.42 17.49
CA GLY A 119 -8.47 19.81 17.03
C GLY A 119 -9.80 20.56 17.13
N PRO A 120 -9.88 21.78 16.55
CA PRO A 120 -8.83 22.41 15.77
C PRO A 120 -7.59 22.82 16.59
N HIS A 121 -6.42 22.68 15.98
CA HIS A 121 -5.13 23.07 16.55
C HIS A 121 -4.46 24.14 15.66
N PRO A 122 -3.68 25.08 16.24
CA PRO A 122 -2.87 26.02 15.47
C PRO A 122 -1.87 25.29 14.57
N LEU A 123 -1.68 25.77 13.34
CA LEU A 123 -0.81 25.13 12.34
C LEU A 123 0.66 25.06 12.78
N GLU A 124 1.09 25.97 13.66
CA GLU A 124 2.43 25.97 14.27
C GLU A 124 2.69 24.72 15.15
N LYS A 125 1.62 24.06 15.60
CA LYS A 125 1.68 22.81 16.37
C LYS A 125 1.59 21.56 15.49
N PHE A 126 1.67 21.71 14.17
CA PHE A 126 1.66 20.57 13.28
C PHE A 126 2.81 19.60 13.63
N PRO A 127 2.56 18.28 13.71
CA PRO A 127 3.60 17.34 14.10
C PRO A 127 4.78 17.35 13.14
N ASP A 128 5.99 17.20 13.67
CA ASP A 128 7.20 17.07 12.85
C ASP A 128 7.39 15.63 12.30
N PRO A 129 8.33 15.41 11.36
CA PRO A 129 8.54 14.09 10.77
C PRO A 129 8.90 13.00 11.79
N SER A 130 9.65 13.33 12.84
CA SER A 130 10.08 12.35 13.85
C SER A 130 8.93 11.98 14.80
N GLU A 131 8.10 12.93 15.16
CA GLU A 131 6.89 12.71 15.94
C GLU A 131 5.89 11.79 15.19
N LEU A 132 5.63 12.07 13.91
CA LEU A 132 4.75 11.21 13.11
C LEU A 132 5.36 9.83 12.85
N ARG A 133 6.69 9.73 12.70
CA ARG A 133 7.38 8.44 12.60
C ARG A 133 7.17 7.62 13.86
N GLN A 134 7.40 8.19 15.03
CA GLN A 134 7.22 7.50 16.31
C GLN A 134 5.79 7.01 16.50
N ARG A 135 4.80 7.85 16.20
CA ARG A 135 3.38 7.49 16.28
C ARG A 135 3.03 6.38 15.28
N TYR A 136 3.61 6.43 14.07
CA TYR A 136 3.43 5.39 13.07
C TYR A 136 3.98 4.05 13.55
N GLU A 137 5.23 4.01 14.04
CA GLU A 137 5.86 2.80 14.56
C GLU A 137 5.08 2.22 15.74
N GLN A 138 4.59 3.06 16.65
CA GLN A 138 3.74 2.64 17.77
C GLN A 138 2.41 2.03 17.27
N GLY A 139 1.73 2.71 16.35
CA GLY A 139 0.46 2.24 15.80
C GLY A 139 0.58 0.97 14.97
N MET A 140 1.69 0.79 14.27
CA MET A 140 1.99 -0.41 13.48
C MET A 140 2.51 -1.57 14.33
N GLY A 141 3.13 -1.29 15.49
CA GLY A 141 3.73 -2.30 16.36
C GLY A 141 5.06 -2.88 15.84
N PHE A 142 5.79 -2.10 15.02
CA PHE A 142 7.15 -2.43 14.56
C PHE A 142 8.00 -1.17 14.40
N SER A 143 9.33 -1.32 14.45
CA SER A 143 10.26 -0.25 14.10
C SER A 143 10.58 -0.27 12.61
N LEU A 144 10.63 0.91 11.98
CA LEU A 144 11.03 1.05 10.59
C LEU A 144 12.51 0.71 10.34
N ASP A 145 13.32 0.65 11.40
CA ASP A 145 14.72 0.24 11.34
C ASP A 145 14.92 -1.27 11.55
N SER A 146 13.85 -2.04 11.78
CA SER A 146 13.94 -3.49 11.98
C SER A 146 14.14 -4.25 10.67
N GLU A 147 14.79 -5.42 10.73
CA GLU A 147 15.08 -6.26 9.55
C GLU A 147 13.78 -6.80 8.92
N GLU A 148 12.76 -7.08 9.73
CA GLU A 148 11.47 -7.60 9.26
C GLU A 148 10.74 -6.61 8.35
N VAL A 149 11.03 -5.31 8.50
CA VAL A 149 10.43 -4.22 7.71
C VAL A 149 11.17 -4.00 6.39
N ARG A 150 12.36 -4.56 6.23
CA ARG A 150 13.20 -4.36 5.03
C ARG A 150 12.46 -4.58 3.71
N PRO A 151 11.61 -5.62 3.51
CA PRO A 151 10.83 -5.77 2.29
C PRO A 151 9.88 -4.59 2.00
N PHE A 152 9.36 -3.96 3.04
CA PHE A 152 8.50 -2.79 2.93
C PHE A 152 9.27 -1.56 2.38
N LEU A 153 10.54 -1.43 2.75
CA LEU A 153 11.39 -0.29 2.41
C LEU A 153 12.13 -0.42 1.07
N VAL A 154 12.20 -1.61 0.48
CA VAL A 154 12.83 -1.82 -0.83
C VAL A 154 12.13 -0.98 -1.90
N PRO A 155 12.86 -0.16 -2.69
CA PRO A 155 12.24 0.61 -3.76
C PRO A 155 11.72 -0.28 -4.89
N TYR A 156 10.79 0.22 -5.66
CA TYR A 156 10.31 -0.47 -6.84
C TYR A 156 11.28 -0.30 -8.02
N VAL A 157 11.59 -1.39 -8.72
CA VAL A 157 12.55 -1.40 -9.84
C VAL A 157 12.14 -0.46 -10.98
N ALA A 158 10.84 -0.31 -11.24
CA ALA A 158 10.31 0.51 -12.34
C ALA A 158 9.88 1.92 -11.92
N GLY A 159 10.16 2.36 -10.67
CA GLY A 159 9.63 3.60 -10.14
C GLY A 159 8.12 3.56 -9.84
N GLU A 160 7.60 4.63 -9.26
CA GLU A 160 6.18 4.72 -8.88
C GLU A 160 5.24 5.05 -10.08
N ALA A 161 5.78 5.63 -11.16
CA ALA A 161 4.99 6.24 -12.24
C ALA A 161 4.17 5.26 -13.10
N SER A 162 4.50 3.97 -13.13
CA SER A 162 3.85 2.97 -13.98
C SER A 162 2.72 2.18 -13.31
N ARG A 163 2.53 2.37 -12.01
CA ARG A 163 1.59 1.61 -11.20
C ARG A 163 0.35 2.42 -10.85
N ARG A 164 -0.74 1.69 -10.61
CA ARG A 164 -1.95 2.29 -10.08
C ARG A 164 -1.83 2.39 -8.56
N TYR A 165 -2.16 3.55 -7.96
CA TYR A 165 -2.05 3.82 -6.53
C TYR A 165 -2.61 2.68 -5.63
N TYR A 166 -3.74 2.06 -6.02
CA TYR A 166 -4.32 0.97 -5.23
C TYR A 166 -3.48 -0.32 -5.27
N GLN A 167 -2.67 -0.53 -6.30
CA GLN A 167 -1.75 -1.67 -6.36
C GLN A 167 -0.60 -1.46 -5.38
N ASP A 168 -0.06 -0.24 -5.32
CA ASP A 168 0.96 0.11 -4.34
C ASP A 168 0.41 0.06 -2.90
N ALA A 169 -0.80 0.57 -2.67
CA ALA A 169 -1.47 0.48 -1.38
C ALA A 169 -1.69 -0.98 -0.93
N ALA A 170 -2.11 -1.86 -1.85
CA ALA A 170 -2.30 -3.29 -1.56
C ALA A 170 -0.97 -3.99 -1.23
N ILE A 171 0.08 -3.74 -2.01
CA ILE A 171 1.43 -4.28 -1.75
C ILE A 171 1.94 -3.79 -0.40
N ARG A 172 1.80 -2.50 -0.13
CA ARG A 172 2.19 -1.88 1.13
C ARG A 172 1.44 -2.50 2.32
N ALA A 173 0.12 -2.59 2.25
CA ALA A 173 -0.70 -3.18 3.30
C ALA A 173 -0.31 -4.65 3.58
N ALA A 174 0.02 -5.42 2.54
CA ALA A 174 0.51 -6.78 2.71
C ALA A 174 1.87 -6.83 3.41
N LEU A 175 2.81 -5.97 3.02
CA LEU A 175 4.15 -5.91 3.63
C LEU A 175 4.10 -5.44 5.09
N GLU A 176 3.23 -4.49 5.43
CA GLU A 176 2.96 -4.08 6.82
C GLU A 176 2.46 -5.26 7.67
N LYS A 177 1.55 -6.08 7.11
CA LYS A 177 1.09 -7.30 7.81
C LYS A 177 2.19 -8.33 7.99
N ILE A 178 3.07 -8.49 7.00
CA ILE A 178 4.25 -9.37 7.11
C ILE A 178 5.19 -8.85 8.19
N ALA A 179 5.48 -7.54 8.22
CA ALA A 179 6.30 -6.91 9.25
C ALA A 179 5.71 -7.07 10.67
N GLN A 180 4.38 -7.12 10.78
CA GLN A 180 3.65 -7.45 12.01
C GLN A 180 3.68 -8.95 12.39
N GLY A 181 4.40 -9.80 11.64
CA GLY A 181 4.47 -11.24 11.87
C GLY A 181 3.21 -12.02 11.46
N LYS A 182 2.30 -11.42 10.68
CA LYS A 182 1.11 -12.12 10.21
C LYS A 182 1.47 -13.09 9.10
N ARG A 183 1.05 -14.35 9.26
CA ARG A 183 1.32 -15.44 8.30
C ARG A 183 0.26 -15.58 7.22
N LYS A 184 -0.93 -15.03 7.43
CA LYS A 184 -2.08 -15.11 6.51
C LYS A 184 -2.57 -13.70 6.19
N ILE A 185 -2.72 -13.41 4.90
CA ILE A 185 -3.16 -12.10 4.41
C ILE A 185 -4.19 -12.33 3.32
N LEU A 186 -5.33 -11.64 3.42
CA LEU A 186 -6.35 -11.64 2.38
C LEU A 186 -6.35 -10.28 1.67
N LEU A 187 -6.15 -10.29 0.36
CA LEU A 187 -6.34 -9.14 -0.53
C LEU A 187 -7.61 -9.34 -1.36
N TYR A 188 -8.65 -8.58 -1.07
CA TYR A 188 -9.90 -8.61 -1.82
C TYR A 188 -9.89 -7.51 -2.90
N LEU A 189 -9.89 -7.92 -4.16
CA LEU A 189 -9.76 -7.04 -5.32
C LEU A 189 -10.67 -7.50 -6.46
N ALA A 190 -11.27 -6.54 -7.16
CA ALA A 190 -12.11 -6.80 -8.32
C ALA A 190 -11.34 -7.53 -9.45
N THR A 191 -12.07 -8.22 -10.32
CA THR A 191 -11.50 -8.78 -11.54
C THR A 191 -10.92 -7.66 -12.42
N GLY A 192 -9.77 -7.90 -13.04
CA GLY A 192 -9.08 -6.88 -13.87
C GLY A 192 -8.28 -5.84 -13.09
N SER A 193 -8.24 -5.89 -11.74
CA SER A 193 -7.45 -4.96 -10.92
C SER A 193 -5.93 -5.22 -10.93
N GLY A 194 -5.47 -6.30 -11.57
CA GLY A 194 -4.06 -6.67 -11.61
C GLY A 194 -3.59 -7.46 -10.39
N LYS A 195 -4.40 -8.39 -9.87
CA LYS A 195 -4.02 -9.27 -8.75
C LYS A 195 -2.69 -9.99 -8.97
N THR A 196 -2.46 -10.52 -10.18
CA THR A 196 -1.19 -11.17 -10.55
C THR A 196 -0.02 -10.19 -10.49
N PHE A 197 -0.21 -8.96 -10.98
CA PHE A 197 0.79 -7.89 -10.88
C PHE A 197 1.16 -7.60 -9.41
N ILE A 198 0.16 -7.46 -8.55
CA ILE A 198 0.36 -7.23 -7.11
C ILE A 198 1.16 -8.39 -6.49
N ALA A 199 0.79 -9.65 -6.80
CA ALA A 199 1.49 -10.82 -6.28
C ALA A 199 2.96 -10.86 -6.72
N VAL A 200 3.25 -10.61 -7.99
CA VAL A 200 4.61 -10.60 -8.55
C VAL A 200 5.46 -9.52 -7.90
N HIS A 201 4.94 -8.29 -7.79
CA HIS A 201 5.71 -7.18 -7.22
C HIS A 201 5.86 -7.28 -5.69
N LEU A 202 4.87 -7.83 -4.98
CA LEU A 202 5.00 -8.18 -3.57
C LEU A 202 6.16 -9.15 -3.35
N LEU A 203 6.18 -10.26 -4.09
CA LEU A 203 7.26 -11.26 -3.99
C LEU A 203 8.61 -10.69 -4.44
N LYS A 204 8.63 -9.80 -5.44
CA LYS A 204 9.87 -9.12 -5.86
C LYS A 204 10.46 -8.30 -4.73
N LYS A 205 9.68 -7.50 -4.02
CA LYS A 205 10.16 -6.72 -2.87
C LYS A 205 10.69 -7.61 -1.74
N ILE A 206 10.02 -8.73 -1.45
CA ILE A 206 10.48 -9.70 -0.45
C ILE A 206 11.79 -10.36 -0.90
N ALA A 207 11.92 -10.66 -2.22
CA ALA A 207 13.13 -11.23 -2.78
C ALA A 207 14.31 -10.26 -2.76
N ASP A 208 14.08 -9.00 -3.14
CA ASP A 208 15.14 -7.96 -3.17
C ASP A 208 15.62 -7.60 -1.75
N ALA A 209 14.77 -7.77 -0.76
CA ALA A 209 15.16 -7.66 0.65
C ALA A 209 15.96 -8.88 1.17
N GLY A 210 16.11 -9.95 0.37
CA GLY A 210 16.78 -11.17 0.78
C GLY A 210 15.92 -12.15 1.60
N HIS A 211 14.64 -11.85 1.82
CA HIS A 211 13.75 -12.62 2.70
C HIS A 211 12.99 -13.75 1.98
N LEU A 212 13.06 -13.82 0.66
CA LEU A 212 12.38 -14.86 -0.12
C LEU A 212 13.32 -16.00 -0.48
N ARG A 213 13.05 -17.20 0.04
CA ARG A 213 13.73 -18.42 -0.39
C ARG A 213 13.03 -19.05 -1.59
N ARG A 214 11.75 -19.34 -1.45
CA ARG A 214 10.91 -19.93 -2.49
C ARG A 214 9.48 -19.44 -2.34
N ALA A 215 8.75 -19.38 -3.46
CA ALA A 215 7.32 -19.08 -3.48
C ALA A 215 6.57 -20.05 -4.41
N LEU A 216 5.32 -20.30 -4.06
CA LEU A 216 4.38 -21.07 -4.87
C LEU A 216 3.18 -20.17 -5.19
N PHE A 217 2.94 -19.93 -6.47
CA PHE A 217 1.75 -19.28 -6.97
C PHE A 217 0.77 -20.35 -7.45
N VAL A 218 -0.43 -20.37 -6.87
CA VAL A 218 -1.46 -21.36 -7.18
C VAL A 218 -2.67 -20.66 -7.80
N CYS A 219 -3.19 -21.23 -8.86
CA CYS A 219 -4.41 -20.77 -9.54
C CYS A 219 -5.35 -21.95 -9.89
N ASP A 220 -6.57 -21.63 -10.29
CA ASP A 220 -7.63 -22.63 -10.56
C ASP A 220 -7.64 -23.12 -12.00
N ARG A 221 -7.06 -22.37 -12.95
CA ARG A 221 -7.14 -22.64 -14.39
C ARG A 221 -5.79 -22.59 -15.07
N GLU A 222 -5.66 -23.39 -16.13
CA GLU A 222 -4.45 -23.49 -16.91
C GLU A 222 -4.10 -22.17 -17.64
N GLU A 223 -5.10 -21.44 -18.13
CA GLU A 223 -4.90 -20.14 -18.77
C GLU A 223 -4.32 -19.12 -17.77
N LEU A 224 -4.80 -19.15 -16.52
CA LEU A 224 -4.26 -18.30 -15.46
C LEU A 224 -2.85 -18.73 -15.05
N ARG A 225 -2.53 -20.02 -15.10
CA ARG A 225 -1.17 -20.53 -14.89
C ARG A 225 -0.22 -19.99 -15.95
N ALA A 226 -0.60 -20.08 -17.23
CA ALA A 226 0.22 -19.58 -18.34
C ALA A 226 0.43 -18.06 -18.25
N GLN A 227 -0.63 -17.29 -17.98
CA GLN A 227 -0.55 -15.85 -17.77
C GLN A 227 0.31 -15.49 -16.53
N GLY A 228 0.12 -16.21 -15.44
CA GLY A 228 0.91 -16.06 -14.22
C GLY A 228 2.38 -16.34 -14.49
N LEU A 229 2.70 -17.45 -15.14
CA LEU A 229 4.08 -17.82 -15.49
C LEU A 229 4.76 -16.72 -16.32
N GLY A 230 4.12 -16.19 -17.35
CA GLY A 230 4.67 -15.08 -18.14
C GLY A 230 4.93 -13.83 -17.29
N ALA A 231 4.00 -13.48 -16.41
CA ALA A 231 4.17 -12.33 -15.51
C ALA A 231 5.35 -12.52 -14.53
N PHE A 232 5.51 -13.73 -13.98
CA PHE A 232 6.64 -14.05 -13.10
C PHE A 232 7.97 -14.10 -13.87
N GLN A 233 8.00 -14.68 -15.07
CA GLN A 233 9.21 -14.75 -15.89
C GLN A 233 9.71 -13.38 -16.35
N ASN A 234 8.80 -12.44 -16.61
CA ASN A 234 9.18 -11.05 -16.93
C ASN A 234 9.97 -10.35 -15.79
N ILE A 235 9.76 -10.76 -14.55
CA ILE A 235 10.41 -10.15 -13.37
C ILE A 235 11.55 -11.03 -12.81
N PHE A 236 11.36 -12.35 -12.79
CA PHE A 236 12.30 -13.30 -12.16
C PHE A 236 13.09 -14.13 -13.16
N GLY A 237 12.82 -13.99 -14.47
CA GLY A 237 13.52 -14.73 -15.51
C GLY A 237 13.39 -16.24 -15.35
N ALA A 238 14.51 -16.95 -15.45
CA ALA A 238 14.60 -18.40 -15.32
C ALA A 238 14.31 -18.94 -13.91
N ASP A 239 14.27 -18.07 -12.89
CA ASP A 239 13.90 -18.45 -11.52
C ASP A 239 12.39 -18.78 -11.39
N ALA A 240 11.59 -18.46 -12.43
CA ALA A 240 10.16 -18.76 -12.45
C ALA A 240 9.86 -19.92 -13.40
N ALA A 241 9.29 -20.99 -12.87
CA ALA A 241 8.99 -22.19 -13.64
C ALA A 241 7.61 -22.79 -13.29
N PRO A 242 6.97 -23.43 -14.29
CA PRO A 242 5.71 -24.14 -14.05
C PRO A 242 5.97 -25.45 -13.32
N VAL A 243 5.07 -25.83 -12.43
CA VAL A 243 5.04 -27.17 -11.85
C VAL A 243 4.23 -28.08 -12.78
N SER A 244 4.77 -29.24 -13.14
CA SER A 244 4.05 -30.31 -13.81
C SER A 244 4.29 -31.62 -13.10
N GLY A 245 3.37 -32.58 -13.24
CA GLY A 245 3.50 -33.91 -12.61
C GLY A 245 4.75 -34.68 -13.03
N SER A 246 5.21 -34.47 -14.29
CA SER A 246 6.42 -35.09 -14.83
C SER A 246 7.71 -34.32 -14.57
N ASN A 247 7.61 -33.02 -14.25
CA ASN A 247 8.78 -32.17 -13.99
C ASN A 247 8.47 -31.15 -12.90
N PRO A 248 8.74 -31.46 -11.62
CA PRO A 248 8.42 -30.61 -10.48
C PRO A 248 9.29 -29.37 -10.35
N GLN A 249 10.26 -29.13 -11.26
CA GLN A 249 11.14 -27.95 -11.29
C GLN A 249 11.72 -27.59 -9.90
N LYS A 250 12.27 -28.59 -9.20
CA LYS A 250 12.69 -28.48 -7.80
C LYS A 250 13.68 -27.35 -7.51
N ASN A 251 14.39 -26.88 -8.50
CA ASN A 251 15.41 -25.83 -8.37
C ASN A 251 14.85 -24.41 -8.60
N ALA A 252 13.65 -24.26 -9.16
CA ALA A 252 13.08 -22.95 -9.39
C ALA A 252 12.69 -22.27 -8.07
N ARG A 253 12.92 -20.97 -8.00
CA ARG A 253 12.62 -20.15 -6.83
C ARG A 253 11.14 -19.77 -6.77
N MET A 254 10.55 -19.50 -7.95
CA MET A 254 9.13 -19.18 -8.12
C MET A 254 8.45 -20.33 -8.84
N LEU A 255 7.56 -21.02 -8.18
CA LEU A 255 6.80 -22.14 -8.73
C LEU A 255 5.39 -21.69 -9.04
N ILE A 256 4.89 -22.03 -10.24
CA ILE A 256 3.55 -21.68 -10.69
C ILE A 256 2.79 -22.98 -10.98
N ALA A 257 1.68 -23.21 -10.27
CA ALA A 257 0.89 -24.43 -10.34
C ALA A 257 -0.61 -24.17 -10.45
N THR A 258 -1.35 -25.15 -10.90
CA THR A 258 -2.80 -25.22 -10.67
C THR A 258 -3.09 -26.11 -9.47
N TYR A 259 -4.27 -25.97 -8.86
CA TYR A 259 -4.71 -26.88 -7.79
C TYR A 259 -4.71 -28.34 -8.25
N GLN A 260 -5.12 -28.59 -9.50
CA GLN A 260 -5.14 -29.92 -10.09
C GLN A 260 -3.74 -30.53 -10.18
N THR A 261 -2.73 -29.72 -10.55
CA THR A 261 -1.35 -30.20 -10.63
C THR A 261 -0.80 -30.60 -9.25
N LEU A 262 -1.19 -29.89 -8.20
CA LEU A 262 -0.75 -30.20 -6.83
C LEU A 262 -1.40 -31.47 -6.28
N ASN A 263 -2.63 -31.81 -6.72
CA ASN A 263 -3.33 -33.03 -6.29
C ASN A 263 -2.82 -34.32 -6.96
N VAL A 264 -2.15 -34.21 -8.11
CA VAL A 264 -1.67 -35.40 -8.87
C VAL A 264 -0.33 -35.94 -8.34
N ALA A 265 0.37 -35.18 -7.50
CA ALA A 265 1.72 -35.55 -7.06
C ALA A 265 1.79 -36.42 -5.78
N GLY A 266 0.69 -36.99 -5.32
CA GLY A 266 0.68 -37.92 -4.20
C GLY A 266 -0.69 -38.53 -3.97
N GLU A 267 -0.74 -39.85 -3.82
CA GLU A 267 -1.83 -40.55 -3.17
C GLU A 267 -1.96 -40.01 -1.73
N VAL A 268 -2.59 -38.87 -1.59
CA VAL A 268 -3.15 -38.41 -0.32
C VAL A 268 -4.64 -38.63 -0.45
N GLU A 269 -5.09 -39.77 0.05
CA GLU A 269 -6.49 -40.00 0.38
C GLU A 269 -7.01 -38.70 1.05
N ASP A 270 -8.03 -38.09 0.42
CA ASP A 270 -8.94 -37.13 1.01
C ASP A 270 -8.34 -35.93 1.79
N ALA A 271 -7.42 -35.18 1.20
CA ALA A 271 -7.19 -33.82 1.63
C ALA A 271 -8.35 -32.92 1.15
N LYS A 272 -9.51 -33.08 1.75
CA LYS A 272 -10.61 -32.14 1.59
C LYS A 272 -10.22 -30.83 2.26
N PHE A 273 -9.93 -29.80 1.44
CA PHE A 273 -9.83 -28.44 1.94
C PHE A 273 -11.24 -27.97 2.31
N THR A 274 -11.52 -27.86 3.58
CA THR A 274 -12.74 -27.25 4.10
C THR A 274 -12.46 -25.85 4.59
N TYR A 275 -13.36 -24.93 4.25
CA TYR A 275 -13.37 -23.59 4.83
C TYR A 275 -14.16 -23.65 6.14
N GLU A 276 -13.49 -23.57 7.26
CA GLU A 276 -14.11 -23.30 8.56
C GLU A 276 -13.68 -21.92 9.03
N GLU A 277 -14.66 -21.04 9.30
CA GLU A 277 -14.47 -19.68 9.83
C GLU A 277 -13.47 -18.80 9.04
N GLY A 278 -13.50 -18.89 7.71
CA GLY A 278 -12.61 -18.07 6.86
C GLY A 278 -11.16 -18.53 6.80
N THR A 279 -10.84 -19.70 7.33
CA THR A 279 -9.50 -20.31 7.33
C THR A 279 -9.49 -21.58 6.49
N LEU A 280 -8.54 -21.68 5.55
CA LEU A 280 -8.30 -22.92 4.82
C LEU A 280 -7.65 -23.93 5.79
N VAL A 281 -8.37 -25.00 6.12
CA VAL A 281 -7.87 -26.07 6.99
C VAL A 281 -7.58 -27.30 6.12
N THR A 282 -6.37 -27.82 6.19
CA THR A 282 -6.04 -29.16 5.70
C THR A 282 -6.37 -30.15 6.81
N LYS A 283 -7.22 -31.13 6.55
CA LYS A 283 -7.34 -32.31 7.38
C LYS A 283 -6.24 -33.28 7.05
#